data_c895afe786062e7cdbb0f2a392dd4ba2
#
_entry.id   c895afe786062e7cdbb0f2a392dd4ba2
#
_cell.length_a   1.000
_cell.length_b   1.000
_cell.length_c   1.000
_cell.angle_alpha   90.00
_cell.angle_beta   90.00
_cell.angle_gamma   90.00
#
_symmetry.space_group_name_H-M   'P 1'
#
loop_
_entity.id
_entity.type
_entity.pdbx_description
1 polymer ?
#
loop_
_entity_poly.entity_id
_entity_poly.type
_entity_poly.pdbx_seq_one_letter_code
_entity_poly.pdbx_strand_id
1 'polypeptide(L)'
;MTGKLIWLVGPSGAGKDSLLAALRQREHPQLLVAHRYITRPHNAGCENHIALSEHEFFTRAEQHLFALSWHANNNYYGIGIEIDLWLHAGFDVVANGSRAHLAQAKTRYADALLPICLQVSPEVLRQRLEQRGRENETEIAQRLERAARYTPSACLTLNNDGRLSQSVDALVSLIRVHGNRREQQLA
;
A
#
# COMPACT_ATOMS: atom_id res chain seq x y z
N MET A 1 16.65 -8.78 8.14
CA MET A 1 15.40 -9.17 7.45
C MET A 1 15.78 -9.72 6.10
N THR A 2 15.19 -10.83 5.72
CA THR A 2 15.47 -11.48 4.44
C THR A 2 14.39 -11.18 3.39
N GLY A 3 13.16 -10.90 3.81
CA GLY A 3 12.08 -10.41 2.93
C GLY A 3 12.10 -8.90 2.74
N LYS A 4 11.36 -8.40 1.75
CA LYS A 4 11.19 -6.98 1.43
C LYS A 4 9.81 -6.48 1.86
N LEU A 5 9.77 -5.29 2.43
CA LEU A 5 8.53 -4.55 2.62
C LEU A 5 8.24 -3.70 1.38
N ILE A 6 7.26 -4.11 0.61
CA ILE A 6 6.77 -3.38 -0.56
C ILE A 6 5.80 -2.30 -0.07
N TRP A 7 6.25 -1.05 -0.10
CA TRP A 7 5.48 0.11 0.32
C TRP A 7 4.75 0.70 -0.88
N LEU A 8 3.50 0.23 -1.10
CA LEU A 8 2.69 0.65 -2.24
C LEU A 8 2.06 2.01 -1.95
N VAL A 9 2.45 3.02 -2.69
CA VAL A 9 1.90 4.37 -2.61
C VAL A 9 1.24 4.79 -3.91
N GLY A 10 0.46 5.85 -3.88
CA GLY A 10 -0.21 6.39 -5.08
C GLY A 10 -1.36 7.31 -4.69
N PRO A 11 -1.90 8.09 -5.63
CA PRO A 11 -2.99 9.01 -5.36
C PRO A 11 -4.26 8.27 -4.93
N SER A 12 -5.17 9.00 -4.28
CA SER A 12 -6.51 8.50 -4.01
C SER A 12 -7.24 8.26 -5.32
N GLY A 13 -7.85 7.09 -5.48
CA GLY A 13 -8.50 6.69 -6.74
C GLY A 13 -7.59 5.95 -7.73
N ALA A 14 -6.29 5.82 -7.45
CA ALA A 14 -5.36 5.09 -8.31
C ALA A 14 -5.62 3.58 -8.39
N GLY A 15 -6.49 3.03 -7.53
CA GLY A 15 -6.85 1.61 -7.54
C GLY A 15 -6.00 0.73 -6.62
N LYS A 16 -5.32 1.29 -5.61
CA LYS A 16 -4.52 0.50 -4.65
C LYS A 16 -5.32 -0.61 -3.96
N ASP A 17 -6.52 -0.29 -3.47
CA ASP A 17 -7.34 -1.26 -2.74
C ASP A 17 -7.77 -2.43 -3.63
N SER A 18 -8.16 -2.15 -4.87
CA SER A 18 -8.50 -3.17 -5.86
C SER A 18 -7.30 -4.04 -6.23
N LEU A 19 -6.13 -3.41 -6.41
CA LEU A 19 -4.88 -4.11 -6.71
C LEU A 19 -4.47 -5.05 -5.58
N LEU A 20 -4.55 -4.58 -4.33
CA LEU A 20 -4.23 -5.39 -3.15
C LEU A 20 -5.26 -6.51 -2.92
N ALA A 21 -6.55 -6.24 -3.17
CA ALA A 21 -7.59 -7.26 -3.10
C ALA A 21 -7.36 -8.38 -4.14
N ALA A 22 -7.04 -8.01 -5.38
CA ALA A 22 -6.72 -8.96 -6.43
C ALA A 22 -5.42 -9.75 -6.13
N LEU A 23 -4.41 -9.09 -5.56
CA LEU A 23 -3.18 -9.75 -5.15
C LEU A 23 -3.41 -10.80 -4.05
N ARG A 24 -4.32 -10.53 -3.09
CA ARG A 24 -4.70 -11.49 -2.05
C ARG A 24 -5.39 -12.75 -2.59
N GLN A 25 -6.05 -12.66 -3.75
CA GLN A 25 -6.72 -13.80 -4.39
C GLN A 25 -5.74 -14.70 -5.16
N ARG A 26 -4.51 -14.24 -5.38
CA ARG A 26 -3.49 -15.03 -6.06
C ARG A 26 -2.73 -15.88 -5.07
N GLU A 27 -2.55 -17.14 -5.44
CA GLU A 27 -1.58 -18.01 -4.76
C GLU A 27 -0.17 -17.52 -5.05
N HIS A 28 0.52 -17.05 -4.03
CA HIS A 28 1.92 -16.66 -4.11
C HIS A 28 2.64 -17.12 -2.84
N PRO A 29 3.49 -18.15 -2.92
CA PRO A 29 3.98 -18.87 -1.74
C PRO A 29 4.86 -18.03 -0.80
N GLN A 30 5.43 -16.93 -1.29
CA GLN A 30 6.34 -16.08 -0.51
C GLN A 30 5.92 -14.61 -0.45
N LEU A 31 4.69 -14.29 -0.80
CA LEU A 31 4.16 -12.92 -0.80
C LEU A 31 2.93 -12.83 0.09
N LEU A 32 2.95 -11.90 1.04
CA LEU A 32 1.83 -11.59 1.93
C LEU A 32 1.37 -10.15 1.71
N VAL A 33 0.08 -9.90 1.91
CA VAL A 33 -0.49 -8.56 1.86
C VAL A 33 -0.95 -8.18 3.26
N ALA A 34 -0.27 -7.21 3.88
CA ALA A 34 -0.61 -6.73 5.20
C ALA A 34 -1.96 -6.00 5.20
N HIS A 35 -2.75 -6.18 6.26
CA HIS A 35 -3.91 -5.34 6.53
C HIS A 35 -3.45 -4.09 7.29
N ARG A 36 -4.10 -2.96 7.00
CA ARG A 36 -3.98 -1.80 7.89
C ARG A 36 -4.97 -1.92 9.04
N TYR A 37 -4.57 -1.48 10.20
CA TYR A 37 -5.45 -1.20 11.33
C TYR A 37 -5.85 0.28 11.24
N ILE A 38 -7.15 0.58 11.21
CA ILE A 38 -7.63 1.95 11.00
C ILE A 38 -8.77 2.26 11.98
N THR A 39 -8.76 3.44 12.59
CA THR A 39 -9.87 3.92 13.44
C THR A 39 -11.04 4.42 12.60
N ARG A 40 -11.44 3.63 11.64
CA ARG A 40 -12.53 3.87 10.70
C ARG A 40 -13.43 2.63 10.66
N PRO A 41 -14.77 2.77 10.60
CA PRO A 41 -15.67 1.63 10.49
C PRO A 41 -15.29 0.71 9.32
N HIS A 42 -15.42 -0.60 9.51
CA HIS A 42 -15.01 -1.61 8.53
C HIS A 42 -15.73 -1.49 7.18
N ASN A 43 -16.96 -0.97 7.19
CA ASN A 43 -17.79 -0.76 6.00
C ASN A 43 -17.57 0.61 5.34
N ALA A 44 -16.71 1.47 5.91
CA ALA A 44 -16.38 2.75 5.32
C ALA A 44 -15.22 2.61 4.33
N GLY A 45 -15.50 2.78 3.06
CA GLY A 45 -14.52 2.65 1.98
C GLY A 45 -14.48 1.26 1.35
N CYS A 46 -13.47 1.01 0.54
CA CYS A 46 -13.30 -0.25 -0.21
C CYS A 46 -12.09 -1.06 0.25
N GLU A 47 -11.34 -0.56 1.23
CA GLU A 47 -10.16 -1.25 1.75
C GLU A 47 -10.55 -2.35 2.73
N ASN A 48 -9.95 -3.52 2.55
CA ASN A 48 -10.02 -4.60 3.52
C ASN A 48 -9.08 -4.30 4.69
N HIS A 49 -9.52 -3.45 5.61
CA HIS A 49 -8.78 -3.05 6.80
C HIS A 49 -9.39 -3.66 8.07
N ILE A 50 -8.61 -3.70 9.13
CA ILE A 50 -9.08 -4.07 10.47
C ILE A 50 -9.51 -2.79 11.18
N ALA A 51 -10.80 -2.69 11.47
CA ALA A 51 -11.36 -1.54 12.19
C ALA A 51 -11.05 -1.63 13.68
N LEU A 52 -10.53 -0.56 14.26
CA LEU A 52 -10.30 -0.40 15.69
C LEU A 52 -11.04 0.84 16.20
N SER A 53 -11.43 0.83 17.48
CA SER A 53 -11.72 2.07 18.19
C SER A 53 -10.42 2.86 18.43
N GLU A 54 -10.51 4.17 18.65
CA GLU A 54 -9.32 4.95 19.03
C GLU A 54 -8.68 4.42 20.32
N HIS A 55 -9.50 4.06 21.30
CA HIS A 55 -9.00 3.48 22.55
C HIS A 55 -8.17 2.20 22.30
N GLU A 56 -8.69 1.28 21.50
CA GLU A 56 -7.97 0.04 21.16
C GLU A 56 -6.69 0.34 20.35
N PHE A 57 -6.75 1.30 19.44
CA PHE A 57 -5.59 1.70 18.66
C PHE A 57 -4.47 2.21 19.56
N PHE A 58 -4.77 3.12 20.48
CA PHE A 58 -3.77 3.68 21.40
C PHE A 58 -3.24 2.64 22.38
N THR A 59 -4.09 1.76 22.91
CA THR A 59 -3.64 0.64 23.73
C THR A 59 -2.60 -0.22 23.01
N ARG A 60 -2.85 -0.54 21.73
CA ARG A 60 -1.88 -1.30 20.91
C ARG A 60 -0.61 -0.49 20.62
N ALA A 61 -0.73 0.79 20.37
CA ALA A 61 0.41 1.66 20.12
C ALA A 61 1.34 1.76 21.34
N GLU A 62 0.79 1.91 22.54
CA GLU A 62 1.53 1.93 23.82
C GLU A 62 2.28 0.60 24.08
N GLN A 63 1.72 -0.51 23.63
CA GLN A 63 2.34 -1.83 23.72
C GLN A 63 3.29 -2.15 22.54
N HIS A 64 3.61 -1.16 21.71
CA HIS A 64 4.50 -1.30 20.54
C HIS A 64 4.06 -2.39 19.53
N LEU A 65 2.73 -2.61 19.40
CA LEU A 65 2.18 -3.61 18.49
C LEU A 65 2.03 -3.14 17.04
N PHE A 66 2.43 -1.90 16.75
CA PHE A 66 2.53 -1.39 15.39
C PHE A 66 4.00 -1.25 14.95
N ALA A 67 4.31 -1.79 13.79
CA ALA A 67 5.58 -1.55 13.12
C ALA A 67 5.69 -0.11 12.62
N LEU A 68 4.60 0.42 12.08
CA LEU A 68 4.44 1.80 11.62
C LEU A 68 3.05 2.29 11.99
N SER A 69 2.93 3.55 12.41
CA SER A 69 1.65 4.19 12.67
C SER A 69 1.68 5.67 12.32
N TRP A 70 0.52 6.22 11.93
CA TRP A 70 0.38 7.64 11.58
C TRP A 70 -1.06 8.11 11.68
N HIS A 71 -1.25 9.43 11.68
CA HIS A 71 -2.55 10.08 11.60
C HIS A 71 -2.73 10.73 10.23
N ALA A 72 -3.89 10.52 9.60
CA ALA A 72 -4.27 11.16 8.34
C ALA A 72 -5.80 11.08 8.13
N ASN A 73 -6.37 12.03 7.42
CA ASN A 73 -7.80 12.04 7.07
C ASN A 73 -8.73 11.77 8.29
N ASN A 74 -8.44 12.38 9.42
CA ASN A 74 -9.17 12.22 10.68
C ASN A 74 -9.22 10.78 11.22
N ASN A 75 -8.28 9.92 10.84
CA ASN A 75 -8.16 8.56 11.34
C ASN A 75 -6.71 8.25 11.71
N TYR A 76 -6.53 7.30 12.61
CA TYR A 76 -5.25 6.69 12.90
C TYR A 76 -5.09 5.41 12.07
N TYR A 77 -3.89 5.22 11.57
CA TYR A 77 -3.49 4.10 10.72
C TYR A 77 -2.32 3.37 11.35
N GLY A 78 -2.37 2.05 11.36
CA GLY A 78 -1.27 1.21 11.82
C GLY A 78 -0.99 0.06 10.85
N ILE A 79 0.28 -0.29 10.73
CA ILE A 79 0.74 -1.58 10.20
C ILE A 79 1.22 -2.38 11.40
N GLY A 80 0.66 -3.56 11.60
CA GLY A 80 0.97 -4.37 12.78
C GLY A 80 2.40 -4.89 12.79
N ILE A 81 2.92 -5.14 13.99
CA ILE A 81 4.28 -5.63 14.20
C ILE A 81 4.51 -7.03 13.60
N GLU A 82 3.45 -7.78 13.31
CA GLU A 82 3.50 -9.10 12.69
C GLU A 82 4.27 -9.11 11.37
N ILE A 83 4.32 -7.99 10.64
CA ILE A 83 5.08 -7.91 9.40
C ILE A 83 6.59 -8.12 9.62
N ASP A 84 7.12 -7.75 10.78
CA ASP A 84 8.53 -7.97 11.10
C ASP A 84 8.83 -9.47 11.20
N LEU A 85 7.93 -10.27 11.76
CA LEU A 85 8.06 -11.73 11.81
C LEU A 85 8.04 -12.33 10.40
N TRP A 86 7.13 -11.86 9.55
CA TRP A 86 7.02 -12.34 8.17
C TRP A 86 8.26 -12.00 7.35
N LEU A 87 8.76 -10.78 7.47
CA LEU A 87 9.99 -10.33 6.80
C LEU A 87 11.22 -11.13 7.27
N HIS A 88 11.31 -11.45 8.57
CA HIS A 88 12.39 -12.30 9.09
C HIS A 88 12.28 -13.75 8.62
N ALA A 89 11.06 -14.26 8.47
CA ALA A 89 10.80 -15.60 7.91
C ALA A 89 11.07 -15.68 6.40
N GLY A 90 11.33 -14.54 5.73
CA GLY A 90 11.68 -14.48 4.31
C GLY A 90 10.51 -14.20 3.38
N PHE A 91 9.33 -13.87 3.91
CA PHE A 91 8.21 -13.41 3.08
C PHE A 91 8.44 -11.97 2.62
N ASP A 92 8.12 -11.69 1.37
CA ASP A 92 7.90 -10.34 0.91
C ASP A 92 6.50 -9.88 1.35
N VAL A 93 6.40 -8.66 1.85
CA VAL A 93 5.14 -8.13 2.41
C VAL A 93 4.73 -6.87 1.67
N VAL A 94 3.53 -6.86 1.09
CA VAL A 94 2.97 -5.66 0.46
C VAL A 94 2.07 -4.94 1.47
N ALA A 95 2.31 -3.66 1.67
CA ALA A 95 1.49 -2.80 2.51
C ALA A 95 0.95 -1.59 1.74
N ASN A 96 -0.31 -1.21 2.01
CA ASN A 96 -0.88 0.04 1.53
C ASN A 96 -0.25 1.22 2.27
N GLY A 97 0.78 1.80 1.66
CA GLY A 97 1.61 2.83 2.26
C GLY A 97 1.04 4.24 2.16
N SER A 98 1.53 5.10 3.03
CA SER A 98 1.33 6.55 2.96
C SER A 98 2.54 7.23 2.32
N ARG A 99 2.30 8.10 1.34
CA ARG A 99 3.36 8.91 0.73
C ARG A 99 4.07 9.81 1.73
N ALA A 100 3.28 10.45 2.59
CA ALA A 100 3.80 11.37 3.61
C ALA A 100 4.67 10.64 4.66
N HIS A 101 4.49 9.33 4.84
CA HIS A 101 5.17 8.54 5.85
C HIS A 101 6.22 7.58 5.26
N LEU A 102 6.58 7.77 3.99
CA LEU A 102 7.66 7.01 3.34
C LEU A 102 9.00 7.17 4.07
N ALA A 103 9.30 8.37 4.57
CA ALA A 103 10.54 8.62 5.32
C ALA A 103 10.60 7.78 6.61
N GLN A 104 9.49 7.68 7.34
CA GLN A 104 9.39 6.83 8.54
C GLN A 104 9.63 5.35 8.20
N ALA A 105 9.02 4.86 7.12
CA ALA A 105 9.24 3.49 6.65
C ALA A 105 10.70 3.25 6.24
N LYS A 106 11.32 4.22 5.55
CA LYS A 106 12.76 4.16 5.19
C LYS A 106 13.67 4.08 6.42
N THR A 107 13.39 4.88 7.44
CA THR A 107 14.18 4.85 8.68
C THR A 107 14.12 3.50 9.37
N ARG A 108 12.95 2.85 9.39
CA ARG A 108 12.76 1.55 10.05
C ARG A 108 13.32 0.38 9.25
N TYR A 109 13.06 0.34 7.94
CA TYR A 109 13.32 -0.84 7.11
C TYR A 109 14.54 -0.72 6.19
N ALA A 110 15.07 0.50 6.01
CA ALA A 110 16.26 0.76 5.20
C ALA A 110 16.28 0.00 3.87
N ASP A 111 17.25 -0.87 3.64
CA ASP A 111 17.40 -1.66 2.43
C ASP A 111 16.33 -2.75 2.26
N ALA A 112 15.61 -3.11 3.32
CA ALA A 112 14.46 -4.03 3.22
C ALA A 112 13.20 -3.34 2.67
N LEU A 113 13.18 -2.01 2.54
CA LEU A 113 12.06 -1.28 1.96
C LEU A 113 12.16 -1.21 0.44
N LEU A 114 11.07 -1.56 -0.24
CA LEU A 114 10.89 -1.40 -1.68
C LEU A 114 9.69 -0.49 -1.96
N PRO A 115 9.88 0.83 -2.15
CA PRO A 115 8.80 1.73 -2.49
C PRO A 115 8.34 1.53 -3.92
N ILE A 116 7.03 1.32 -4.12
CA ILE A 116 6.39 1.26 -5.44
C ILE A 116 5.30 2.33 -5.53
N CYS A 117 5.37 3.17 -6.55
CA CYS A 117 4.39 4.21 -6.80
C CYS A 117 3.43 3.80 -7.91
N LEU A 118 2.16 3.64 -7.54
CA LEU A 118 1.09 3.41 -8.50
C LEU A 118 0.77 4.71 -9.23
N GLN A 119 0.94 4.70 -10.54
CA GLN A 119 0.64 5.82 -11.43
C GLN A 119 -0.62 5.54 -12.24
N VAL A 120 -1.39 6.59 -12.48
CA VAL A 120 -2.62 6.57 -13.29
C VAL A 120 -2.64 7.88 -14.08
N SER A 121 -2.99 7.81 -15.37
CA SER A 121 -3.18 9.00 -16.18
C SER A 121 -4.32 9.88 -15.63
N PRO A 122 -4.27 11.21 -15.81
CA PRO A 122 -5.31 12.10 -15.33
C PRO A 122 -6.72 11.73 -15.85
N GLU A 123 -6.80 11.27 -17.09
CA GLU A 123 -8.04 10.87 -17.74
C GLU A 123 -8.66 9.66 -17.05
N VAL A 124 -7.86 8.62 -16.83
CA VAL A 124 -8.30 7.39 -16.14
C VAL A 124 -8.64 7.69 -14.68
N LEU A 125 -7.85 8.53 -14.01
CA LEU A 125 -8.12 8.92 -12.63
C LEU A 125 -9.46 9.67 -12.52
N ARG A 126 -9.73 10.62 -13.43
CA ARG A 126 -11.00 11.35 -13.50
C ARG A 126 -12.18 10.38 -13.66
N GLN A 127 -12.12 9.50 -14.66
CA GLN A 127 -13.16 8.51 -14.91
C GLN A 127 -13.46 7.64 -13.69
N ARG A 128 -12.43 7.18 -12.99
CA ARG A 128 -12.58 6.36 -11.77
C ARG A 128 -13.22 7.12 -10.62
N LEU A 129 -12.88 8.39 -10.44
CA LEU A 129 -13.47 9.24 -9.40
C LEU A 129 -14.95 9.54 -9.71
N GLU A 130 -15.27 9.85 -10.97
CA GLU A 130 -16.66 10.06 -11.43
C GLU A 130 -17.52 8.80 -11.25
N GLN A 131 -17.03 7.62 -11.68
CA GLN A 131 -17.74 6.34 -11.54
C GLN A 131 -17.97 5.96 -10.08
N ARG A 132 -17.08 6.38 -9.18
CA ARG A 132 -17.20 6.13 -7.76
C ARG A 132 -18.30 6.96 -7.09
N GLY A 133 -18.64 8.13 -7.66
CA GLY A 133 -19.78 8.95 -7.29
C GLY A 133 -19.76 9.50 -5.86
N ARG A 134 -18.59 9.67 -5.24
CA ARG A 134 -18.44 10.16 -3.86
C ARG A 134 -17.98 11.60 -3.80
N GLU A 135 -17.37 12.08 -4.85
CA GLU A 135 -16.78 13.40 -4.97
C GLU A 135 -17.59 14.27 -5.94
N ASN A 136 -17.70 15.55 -5.62
CA ASN A 136 -18.21 16.54 -6.56
C ASN A 136 -17.11 17.00 -7.54
N GLU A 137 -17.46 17.77 -8.57
CA GLU A 137 -16.52 18.22 -9.60
C GLU A 137 -15.31 18.99 -9.03
N THR A 138 -15.53 19.84 -8.02
CA THR A 138 -14.46 20.60 -7.36
C THR A 138 -13.50 19.67 -6.62
N GLU A 139 -14.00 18.66 -5.93
CA GLU A 139 -13.18 17.67 -5.22
C GLU A 139 -12.39 16.81 -6.19
N ILE A 140 -12.99 16.43 -7.32
CA ILE A 140 -12.31 15.71 -8.40
C ILE A 140 -11.14 16.56 -8.93
N ALA A 141 -11.38 17.83 -9.27
CA ALA A 141 -10.35 18.74 -9.75
C ALA A 141 -9.18 18.87 -8.75
N GLN A 142 -9.48 19.03 -7.45
CA GLN A 142 -8.47 19.10 -6.40
C GLN A 142 -7.66 17.80 -6.27
N ARG A 143 -8.29 16.64 -6.48
CA ARG A 143 -7.59 15.34 -6.42
C ARG A 143 -6.67 15.16 -7.63
N LEU A 144 -7.11 15.55 -8.82
CA LEU A 144 -6.30 15.53 -10.03
C LEU A 144 -5.08 16.44 -9.89
N GLU A 145 -5.27 17.66 -9.39
CA GLU A 145 -4.18 18.60 -9.14
C GLU A 145 -3.16 18.03 -8.13
N ARG A 146 -3.64 17.46 -7.02
CA ARG A 146 -2.75 16.81 -6.04
C ARG A 146 -2.00 15.60 -6.62
N ALA A 147 -2.65 14.84 -7.51
CA ALA A 147 -2.01 13.73 -8.20
C ALA A 147 -0.92 14.21 -9.17
N ALA A 148 -1.18 15.28 -9.93
CA ALA A 148 -0.23 15.87 -10.87
C ALA A 148 1.00 16.47 -10.20
N ARG A 149 0.84 17.04 -9.00
CA ARG A 149 1.96 17.60 -8.20
C ARG A 149 2.86 16.52 -7.59
N TYR A 150 2.42 15.27 -7.62
CA TYR A 150 3.20 14.19 -7.05
C TYR A 150 4.19 13.65 -8.08
N THR A 151 5.45 13.97 -7.90
CA THR A 151 6.57 13.35 -8.62
C THR A 151 7.18 12.30 -7.71
N PRO A 152 7.10 11.01 -8.06
CA PRO A 152 7.71 9.97 -7.26
C PRO A 152 9.24 10.11 -7.34
N SER A 153 9.87 10.52 -6.25
CA SER A 153 11.32 10.46 -6.10
C SER A 153 11.68 9.17 -5.35
N ALA A 154 12.65 8.44 -5.87
CA ALA A 154 13.19 7.21 -5.27
C ALA A 154 12.16 6.05 -5.07
N CYS A 155 11.18 5.92 -5.97
CA CYS A 155 10.23 4.81 -6.03
C CYS A 155 10.28 4.15 -7.40
N LEU A 156 10.06 2.83 -7.45
CA LEU A 156 9.70 2.17 -8.70
C LEU A 156 8.28 2.59 -9.10
N THR A 157 8.03 2.75 -10.39
CA THR A 157 6.71 3.15 -10.89
C THR A 157 5.97 1.96 -11.47
N LEU A 158 4.67 1.88 -11.16
CA LEU A 158 3.75 0.90 -11.71
C LEU A 158 2.56 1.64 -12.34
N ASN A 159 2.40 1.52 -13.66
CA ASN A 159 1.23 2.07 -14.34
C ASN A 159 -0.01 1.19 -14.09
N ASN A 160 -1.14 1.82 -13.80
CA ASN A 160 -2.43 1.15 -13.52
C ASN A 160 -3.58 1.73 -14.37
N ASP A 161 -3.31 2.12 -15.60
CA ASP A 161 -4.35 2.57 -16.53
C ASP A 161 -5.11 1.41 -17.17
N GLY A 162 -4.45 0.27 -17.32
CA GLY A 162 -4.97 -0.91 -18.00
C GLY A 162 -5.87 -1.80 -17.13
N ARG A 163 -5.98 -3.05 -17.54
CA ARG A 163 -6.77 -4.07 -16.81
C ARG A 163 -6.10 -4.41 -15.48
N LEU A 164 -6.91 -4.64 -14.45
CA LEU A 164 -6.44 -4.99 -13.12
C LEU A 164 -5.48 -6.19 -13.10
N SER A 165 -5.79 -7.24 -13.90
CA SER A 165 -4.94 -8.43 -14.02
C SER A 165 -3.53 -8.10 -14.52
N GLN A 166 -3.41 -7.20 -15.50
CA GLN A 166 -2.11 -6.75 -16.01
C GLN A 166 -1.31 -5.99 -14.97
N SER A 167 -1.97 -5.14 -14.17
CA SER A 167 -1.32 -4.41 -13.09
C SER A 167 -0.86 -5.34 -11.97
N VAL A 168 -1.63 -6.40 -11.66
CA VAL A 168 -1.22 -7.42 -10.69
C VAL A 168 -0.01 -8.19 -11.22
N ASP A 169 0.01 -8.61 -12.50
CA ASP A 169 1.16 -9.30 -13.12
C ASP A 169 2.41 -8.42 -13.10
N ALA A 170 2.27 -7.15 -13.44
CA ALA A 170 3.37 -6.18 -13.42
C ALA A 170 3.90 -5.96 -11.99
N LEU A 171 3.02 -5.85 -10.98
CA LEU A 171 3.42 -5.74 -9.59
C LEU A 171 4.20 -6.96 -9.12
N VAL A 172 3.70 -8.16 -9.39
CA VAL A 172 4.39 -9.41 -9.04
C VAL A 172 5.76 -9.50 -9.72
N SER A 173 5.84 -9.09 -11.00
CA SER A 173 7.11 -9.06 -11.74
C SER A 173 8.12 -8.08 -11.12
N LEU A 174 7.68 -6.87 -10.74
CA LEU A 174 8.53 -5.91 -10.04
C LEU A 174 9.05 -6.46 -8.71
N ILE A 175 8.18 -7.10 -7.94
CA ILE A 175 8.55 -7.71 -6.65
C ILE A 175 9.59 -8.82 -6.87
N ARG A 176 9.39 -9.70 -7.85
CA ARG A 176 10.36 -10.77 -8.17
C ARG A 176 11.73 -10.25 -8.57
N VAL A 177 11.77 -9.17 -9.36
CA VAL A 177 13.05 -8.58 -9.82
C VAL A 177 13.80 -7.89 -8.70
N HIS A 178 13.07 -7.20 -7.78
CA HIS A 178 13.65 -6.33 -6.75
C HIS A 178 13.51 -6.89 -5.33
N GLY A 179 12.70 -7.93 -5.14
CA GLY A 179 12.48 -8.61 -3.87
C GLY A 179 13.61 -9.56 -3.50
N ASN A 180 13.29 -10.59 -2.77
CA ASN A 180 14.29 -11.56 -2.29
C ASN A 180 14.72 -12.53 -3.41
N ARG A 181 16.01 -12.53 -3.79
CA ARG A 181 16.59 -13.37 -4.86
C ARG A 181 16.85 -14.83 -4.44
N ARG A 182 16.14 -15.40 -3.47
CA ARG A 182 16.43 -16.76 -3.00
C ARG A 182 16.14 -17.90 -4.00
N GLU A 183 15.36 -17.66 -5.08
CA GLU A 183 15.06 -18.72 -6.06
C GLU A 183 16.22 -19.09 -7.00
N GLN A 184 17.33 -18.35 -7.03
CA GLN A 184 18.46 -18.64 -7.93
C GLN A 184 19.56 -19.51 -7.31
N GLN A 185 19.42 -19.98 -6.05
CA GLN A 185 20.44 -20.80 -5.38
C GLN A 185 20.02 -22.26 -5.15
N LEU A 186 18.88 -22.69 -5.67
CA LEU A 186 18.38 -24.09 -5.58
C LEU A 186 18.18 -24.73 -6.95
N ALA A 187 18.96 -24.32 -7.95
CA ALA A 187 19.06 -25.02 -9.24
C ALA A 187 20.46 -25.60 -9.41
#